data_ad8a2727846bfd23129e09d7a314e5d7
#
_entry.id   ad8a2727846bfd23129e09d7a314e5d7
#
_cell.length_a   1.000
_cell.length_b   1.000
_cell.length_c   1.000
_cell.angle_alpha   90.00
_cell.angle_beta   90.00
_cell.angle_gamma   90.00
#
_symmetry.space_group_name_H-M   'P 1'
#
loop_
_entity.id
_entity.type
_entity.pdbx_description
1 polymer ?
#
loop_
_entity_poly.entity_id
_entity_poly.type
_entity_poly.pdbx_seq_one_letter_code
_entity_poly.pdbx_strand_id
1 'polypeptide(L)'
;MASSTDFKNLWKRYQKEGVSKFISHVRAKFKLAADIAKDEEAAWFVEQIGRLYLIEAECLMRRLTLGEIRKRRNKSDVSEILKGLRKQVLELQQDKRCHYGKMMETALAYMLNGWDDLLKYRHWGDYTIDNMVAERAIRPFAVSTGRSEE
;
A
#
# COMPACT_ATOMS: atom_id res chain seq x y z
N MET A 1 22.61 -23.13 -6.23
CA MET A 1 22.85 -22.56 -7.55
C MET A 1 21.55 -22.00 -8.14
N ALA A 2 21.60 -20.78 -8.60
CA ALA A 2 20.41 -20.14 -9.14
C ALA A 2 20.16 -20.60 -10.57
N SER A 3 18.96 -21.08 -10.84
CA SER A 3 18.55 -21.42 -12.18
C SER A 3 18.08 -20.16 -12.91
N SER A 4 17.84 -20.30 -14.20
CA SER A 4 17.26 -19.25 -15.01
C SER A 4 15.89 -18.83 -14.47
N THR A 5 15.11 -19.79 -13.96
CA THR A 5 13.81 -19.51 -13.35
C THR A 5 13.97 -18.71 -12.07
N ASP A 6 14.96 -19.05 -11.25
CA ASP A 6 15.22 -18.31 -10.00
C ASP A 6 15.62 -16.87 -10.28
N PHE A 7 16.41 -16.66 -11.31
CA PHE A 7 16.81 -15.32 -11.72
C PHE A 7 15.62 -14.51 -12.17
N LYS A 8 14.72 -15.09 -12.97
CA LYS A 8 13.50 -14.41 -13.40
C LYS A 8 12.61 -14.04 -12.22
N ASN A 9 12.51 -14.93 -11.25
CA ASN A 9 11.71 -14.67 -10.06
C ASN A 9 12.32 -13.54 -9.23
N LEU A 10 13.64 -13.50 -9.12
CA LEU A 10 14.33 -12.43 -8.42
C LEU A 10 14.10 -11.09 -9.12
N TRP A 11 14.18 -11.08 -10.46
CA TRP A 11 13.92 -9.88 -11.25
C TRP A 11 12.51 -9.35 -11.05
N LYS A 12 11.54 -10.25 -11.08
CA LYS A 12 10.15 -9.90 -10.81
C LYS A 12 9.99 -9.31 -9.41
N ARG A 13 10.68 -9.86 -8.43
CA ARG A 13 10.65 -9.37 -7.06
C ARG A 13 11.15 -7.94 -6.99
N TYR A 14 12.23 -7.61 -7.68
CA TYR A 14 12.74 -6.25 -7.74
C TYR A 14 11.72 -5.27 -8.27
N GLN A 15 11.02 -5.65 -9.32
CA GLN A 15 9.99 -4.80 -9.90
C GLN A 15 8.82 -4.60 -8.93
N LYS A 16 8.46 -5.64 -8.19
CA LYS A 16 7.37 -5.58 -7.23
C LYS A 16 7.71 -4.72 -6.02
N GLU A 17 8.96 -4.74 -5.60
CA GLU A 17 9.40 -3.90 -4.50
C GLU A 17 9.19 -2.42 -4.78
N GLY A 18 9.23 -2.03 -6.04
CA GLY A 18 8.93 -0.65 -6.42
C GLY A 18 7.53 -0.24 -6.01
N VAL A 19 6.54 -1.11 -6.22
CA VAL A 19 5.15 -0.84 -5.82
C VAL A 19 5.03 -0.79 -4.30
N SER A 20 5.63 -1.76 -3.62
CA SER A 20 5.61 -1.81 -2.16
C SER A 20 6.21 -0.55 -1.55
N LYS A 21 7.36 -0.14 -2.06
CA LYS A 21 8.01 1.09 -1.59
C LYS A 21 7.17 2.32 -1.87
N PHE A 22 6.53 2.36 -3.02
CA PHE A 22 5.71 3.50 -3.39
C PHE A 22 4.59 3.73 -2.37
N ILE A 23 3.80 2.69 -2.07
CA ILE A 23 2.67 2.86 -1.17
C ILE A 23 3.12 3.15 0.26
N SER A 24 4.25 2.59 0.67
CA SER A 24 4.83 2.87 1.98
C SER A 24 5.23 4.35 2.09
N HIS A 25 5.85 4.89 1.05
CA HIS A 25 6.23 6.31 1.01
C HIS A 25 5.00 7.22 0.98
N VAL A 26 3.98 6.86 0.21
CA VAL A 26 2.73 7.61 0.18
C VAL A 26 2.12 7.67 1.57
N ARG A 27 2.02 6.51 2.22
CA ARG A 27 1.45 6.43 3.57
C ARG A 27 2.25 7.29 4.55
N ALA A 28 3.57 7.22 4.48
CA ALA A 28 4.43 8.01 5.36
C ALA A 28 4.22 9.50 5.18
N LYS A 29 4.05 9.95 3.95
CA LYS A 29 3.82 11.37 3.67
C LYS A 29 2.48 11.85 4.22
N PHE A 30 1.42 11.07 4.05
CA PHE A 30 0.12 11.42 4.62
C PHE A 30 0.16 11.36 6.15
N LYS A 31 0.86 10.38 6.71
CA LYS A 31 0.98 10.27 8.16
C LYS A 31 1.71 11.46 8.75
N LEU A 32 2.75 11.94 8.08
CA LEU A 32 3.47 13.13 8.51
C LEU A 32 2.56 14.35 8.53
N ALA A 33 1.77 14.54 7.47
CA ALA A 33 0.82 15.64 7.41
C ALA A 33 -0.25 15.52 8.51
N ALA A 34 -0.73 14.32 8.78
CA ALA A 34 -1.73 14.09 9.83
C ALA A 34 -1.15 14.35 11.22
N ASP A 35 0.06 13.87 11.49
CA ASP A 35 0.63 13.94 12.84
C ASP A 35 1.22 15.32 13.16
N ILE A 36 1.91 15.92 12.21
CA ILE A 36 2.63 17.19 12.43
C ILE A 36 1.77 18.38 12.09
N ALA A 37 1.14 18.38 10.92
CA ALA A 37 0.29 19.49 10.48
C ALA A 37 -1.14 19.37 11.00
N LYS A 38 -1.49 18.26 11.67
CA LYS A 38 -2.84 18.01 12.19
C LYS A 38 -3.90 18.05 11.10
N ASP A 39 -3.56 17.58 9.91
CA ASP A 39 -4.45 17.59 8.77
C ASP A 39 -5.41 16.41 8.84
N GLU A 40 -6.71 16.72 9.03
CA GLU A 40 -7.73 15.67 9.15
C GLU A 40 -7.96 14.91 7.86
N GLU A 41 -7.80 15.58 6.73
CA GLU A 41 -7.93 14.90 5.44
C GLU A 41 -6.78 13.92 5.21
N ALA A 42 -5.57 14.30 5.66
CA ALA A 42 -4.43 13.39 5.60
C ALA A 42 -4.68 12.14 6.46
N ALA A 43 -5.28 12.33 7.63
CA ALA A 43 -5.62 11.20 8.49
C ALA A 43 -6.59 10.24 7.79
N TRP A 44 -7.54 10.77 7.03
CA TRP A 44 -8.45 9.95 6.25
C TRP A 44 -7.69 9.07 5.24
N PHE A 45 -6.72 9.66 4.53
CA PHE A 45 -5.90 8.89 3.60
C PHE A 45 -5.12 7.78 4.30
N VAL A 46 -4.54 8.07 5.45
CA VAL A 46 -3.83 7.05 6.25
C VAL A 46 -4.76 5.90 6.60
N GLU A 47 -5.98 6.23 7.01
CA GLU A 47 -6.97 5.21 7.35
C GLU A 47 -7.34 4.34 6.15
N GLN A 48 -7.58 4.94 5.00
CA GLN A 48 -7.95 4.19 3.81
C GLN A 48 -6.81 3.26 3.34
N ILE A 49 -5.60 3.77 3.35
CA ILE A 49 -4.43 2.95 3.02
C ILE A 49 -4.27 1.81 4.04
N GLY A 50 -4.53 2.12 5.30
CA GLY A 50 -4.51 1.11 6.37
C GLY A 50 -5.49 -0.03 6.12
N ARG A 51 -6.65 0.27 5.55
CA ARG A 51 -7.63 -0.77 5.20
C ARG A 51 -7.09 -1.71 4.13
N LEU A 52 -6.33 -1.18 3.17
CA LEU A 52 -5.69 -2.03 2.17
C LEU A 52 -4.66 -2.95 2.83
N TYR A 53 -3.88 -2.43 3.77
CA TYR A 53 -2.92 -3.24 4.50
C TYR A 53 -3.58 -4.35 5.33
N LEU A 54 -4.73 -4.06 5.92
CA LEU A 54 -5.46 -5.08 6.68
C LEU A 54 -5.92 -6.23 5.78
N ILE A 55 -6.33 -5.91 4.56
CA ILE A 55 -6.71 -6.94 3.59
C ILE A 55 -5.50 -7.80 3.23
N GLU A 56 -4.33 -7.17 3.04
CA GLU A 56 -3.11 -7.93 2.76
C GLU A 56 -2.71 -8.82 3.95
N ALA A 57 -2.84 -8.30 5.17
CA ALA A 57 -2.57 -9.10 6.37
C ALA A 57 -3.51 -10.29 6.46
N GLU A 58 -4.79 -10.11 6.13
CA GLU A 58 -5.75 -11.20 6.08
C GLU A 58 -5.30 -12.30 5.12
N CYS A 59 -4.83 -11.89 3.92
CA CYS A 59 -4.35 -12.84 2.94
C CYS A 59 -3.17 -13.66 3.46
N LEU A 60 -2.24 -13.01 4.16
CA LEU A 60 -1.09 -13.70 4.75
C LEU A 60 -1.52 -14.65 5.85
N MET A 61 -2.40 -14.21 6.73
CA MET A 61 -2.86 -15.04 7.85
C MET A 61 -3.64 -16.27 7.37
N ARG A 62 -4.41 -16.12 6.31
CA ARG A 62 -5.19 -17.20 5.73
C ARG A 62 -4.36 -18.07 4.78
N ARG A 63 -3.12 -17.70 4.55
CA ARG A 63 -2.20 -18.44 3.66
C ARG A 63 -2.80 -18.67 2.28
N LEU A 64 -3.38 -17.62 1.72
CA LEU A 64 -4.00 -17.71 0.40
C LEU A 64 -2.97 -17.94 -0.69
N THR A 65 -3.37 -18.68 -1.72
CA THR A 65 -2.53 -18.84 -2.91
C THR A 65 -2.47 -17.52 -3.69
N LEU A 66 -1.54 -17.42 -4.63
CA LEU A 66 -1.42 -16.21 -5.45
C LEU A 66 -2.72 -15.89 -6.19
N GLY A 67 -3.39 -16.92 -6.70
CA GLY A 67 -4.68 -16.73 -7.38
C GLY A 67 -5.77 -16.23 -6.45
N GLU A 68 -5.79 -16.74 -5.23
CA GLU A 68 -6.76 -16.30 -4.22
C GLU A 68 -6.49 -14.87 -3.76
N ILE A 69 -5.21 -14.50 -3.61
CA ILE A 69 -4.83 -13.13 -3.27
C ILE A 69 -5.28 -12.18 -4.38
N ARG A 70 -5.07 -12.55 -5.62
CA ARG A 70 -5.51 -11.75 -6.76
C ARG A 70 -7.02 -11.54 -6.73
N LYS A 71 -7.77 -12.61 -6.47
CA LYS A 71 -9.23 -12.52 -6.36
C LYS A 71 -9.65 -11.59 -5.22
N ARG A 72 -8.97 -11.71 -4.07
CA ARG A 72 -9.30 -10.87 -2.91
C ARG A 72 -9.07 -9.40 -3.20
N ARG A 73 -7.97 -9.09 -3.89
CA ARG A 73 -7.63 -7.71 -4.25
C ARG A 73 -8.58 -7.10 -5.28
N ASN A 74 -9.33 -7.93 -5.99
CA ASN A 74 -10.26 -7.46 -7.01
C ASN A 74 -11.71 -7.45 -6.54
N LYS A 75 -11.96 -7.67 -5.25
CA LYS A 75 -13.30 -7.55 -4.70
C LYS A 75 -13.73 -6.10 -4.64
N SER A 76 -15.03 -5.90 -4.51
CA SER A 76 -15.63 -4.57 -4.55
C SER A 76 -15.12 -3.63 -3.46
N ASP A 77 -14.81 -4.15 -2.27
CA ASP A 77 -14.31 -3.31 -1.17
C ASP A 77 -12.97 -2.66 -1.51
N VAL A 78 -12.04 -3.42 -2.09
CA VAL A 78 -10.76 -2.88 -2.53
C VAL A 78 -10.97 -1.87 -3.65
N SER A 79 -11.84 -2.19 -4.60
CA SER A 79 -12.16 -1.30 -5.70
C SER A 79 -12.71 0.03 -5.19
N GLU A 80 -13.59 -0.01 -4.21
CA GLU A 80 -14.18 1.18 -3.62
C GLU A 80 -13.15 2.03 -2.89
N ILE A 81 -12.24 1.38 -2.15
CA ILE A 81 -11.15 2.10 -1.46
C ILE A 81 -10.29 2.83 -2.48
N LEU A 82 -9.87 2.14 -3.54
CA LEU A 82 -9.01 2.73 -4.56
C LEU A 82 -9.70 3.87 -5.31
N LYS A 83 -10.96 3.69 -5.65
CA LYS A 83 -11.73 4.73 -6.33
C LYS A 83 -11.92 5.95 -5.42
N GLY A 84 -12.18 5.71 -4.14
CA GLY A 84 -12.33 6.78 -3.17
C GLY A 84 -11.03 7.57 -2.98
N LEU A 85 -9.91 6.88 -2.90
CA LEU A 85 -8.61 7.52 -2.79
C LEU A 85 -8.34 8.43 -4.00
N ARG A 86 -8.53 7.89 -5.20
CA ARG A 86 -8.27 8.66 -6.41
C ARG A 86 -9.19 9.87 -6.53
N LYS A 87 -10.47 9.66 -6.27
CA LYS A 87 -11.44 10.74 -6.32
C LYS A 87 -11.06 11.86 -5.37
N GLN A 88 -10.70 11.52 -4.13
CA GLN A 88 -10.34 12.51 -3.13
C GLN A 88 -9.07 13.26 -3.49
N VAL A 89 -8.05 12.57 -4.03
CA VAL A 89 -6.82 13.23 -4.47
C VAL A 89 -7.14 14.26 -5.54
N LEU A 90 -7.93 13.87 -6.53
CA LEU A 90 -8.25 14.77 -7.65
C LEU A 90 -9.09 15.96 -7.17
N GLU A 91 -10.06 15.72 -6.32
CA GLU A 91 -10.90 16.79 -5.78
C GLU A 91 -10.08 17.81 -4.99
N LEU A 92 -9.19 17.34 -4.13
CA LEU A 92 -8.36 18.24 -3.34
C LEU A 92 -7.39 19.04 -4.19
N GLN A 93 -6.84 18.44 -5.23
CA GLN A 93 -5.91 19.16 -6.12
C GLN A 93 -6.62 20.18 -7.00
N GLN A 94 -7.87 19.91 -7.37
CA GLN A 94 -8.62 20.79 -8.25
C GLN A 94 -9.35 21.91 -7.50
N ASP A 95 -9.62 21.71 -6.22
CA ASP A 95 -10.36 22.71 -5.45
C ASP A 95 -9.42 23.81 -4.97
N LYS A 96 -9.45 24.93 -5.67
CA LYS A 96 -8.61 26.08 -5.35
C LYS A 96 -8.98 26.75 -4.04
N ARG A 97 -10.13 26.41 -3.46
CA ARG A 97 -10.56 26.95 -2.17
C ARG A 97 -10.00 26.15 -1.01
N CYS A 98 -9.51 24.94 -1.27
CA CYS A 98 -8.89 24.12 -0.24
C CYS A 98 -7.51 24.65 0.07
N HIS A 99 -7.32 25.03 1.33
CA HIS A 99 -6.01 25.45 1.81
C HIS A 99 -5.42 24.31 2.63
N TYR A 100 -4.55 23.57 2.03
CA TYR A 100 -3.82 22.52 2.75
C TYR A 100 -2.34 22.85 2.72
N GLY A 101 -1.62 22.38 3.74
CA GLY A 101 -0.22 22.70 3.91
C GLY A 101 0.66 21.99 2.90
N LYS A 102 1.93 22.34 2.93
CA LYS A 102 2.93 21.80 1.99
C LYS A 102 3.08 20.29 2.13
N MET A 103 2.99 19.75 3.34
CA MET A 103 3.10 18.31 3.56
C MET A 103 1.99 17.57 2.84
N MET A 104 0.76 18.08 2.93
CA MET A 104 -0.38 17.48 2.25
C MET A 104 -0.24 17.60 0.73
N GLU A 105 0.19 18.75 0.25
CA GLU A 105 0.44 18.97 -1.17
C GLU A 105 1.45 17.96 -1.73
N THR A 106 2.53 17.75 -1.00
CA THR A 106 3.56 16.79 -1.40
C THR A 106 3.00 15.37 -1.44
N ALA A 107 2.19 15.00 -0.43
CA ALA A 107 1.60 13.66 -0.38
C ALA A 107 0.65 13.41 -1.55
N LEU A 108 -0.22 14.39 -1.84
CA LEU A 108 -1.17 14.28 -2.94
C LEU A 108 -0.47 14.12 -4.28
N ALA A 109 0.54 14.94 -4.53
CA ALA A 109 1.29 14.89 -5.78
C ALA A 109 2.02 13.55 -5.92
N TYR A 110 2.62 13.07 -4.84
CA TYR A 110 3.34 11.80 -4.86
C TYR A 110 2.40 10.64 -5.18
N MET A 111 1.24 10.62 -4.55
CA MET A 111 0.25 9.57 -4.79
C MET A 111 -0.23 9.56 -6.23
N LEU A 112 -0.55 10.73 -6.77
CA LEU A 112 -1.06 10.81 -8.13
C LEU A 112 -0.01 10.42 -9.16
N ASN A 113 1.24 10.82 -8.96
CA ASN A 113 2.33 10.50 -9.88
C ASN A 113 2.58 8.99 -9.99
N GLY A 114 2.36 8.24 -8.93
CA GLY A 114 2.57 6.79 -8.94
C GLY A 114 1.29 5.97 -8.99
N TRP A 115 0.17 6.59 -9.30
CA TRP A 115 -1.13 5.91 -9.24
C TRP A 115 -1.21 4.66 -10.10
N ASP A 116 -0.68 4.71 -11.31
CA ASP A 116 -0.73 3.57 -12.21
C ASP A 116 0.08 2.40 -11.68
N ASP A 117 1.19 2.66 -11.02
CA ASP A 117 1.99 1.62 -10.38
C ASP A 117 1.25 0.98 -9.22
N LEU A 118 0.51 1.79 -8.45
CA LEU A 118 -0.30 1.27 -7.36
C LEU A 118 -1.35 0.29 -7.88
N LEU A 119 -1.99 0.60 -9.00
CA LEU A 119 -3.03 -0.28 -9.55
C LEU A 119 -2.49 -1.64 -9.98
N LYS A 120 -1.21 -1.73 -10.30
CA LYS A 120 -0.63 -3.00 -10.75
C LYS A 120 -0.68 -4.10 -9.70
N TYR A 121 -0.67 -3.76 -8.41
CA TYR A 121 -0.69 -4.79 -7.38
C TYR A 121 -1.97 -5.64 -7.40
N ARG A 122 -3.05 -5.13 -7.98
CA ARG A 122 -4.33 -5.86 -8.08
C ARG A 122 -4.27 -6.98 -9.10
N HIS A 123 -3.43 -6.86 -10.11
CA HIS A 123 -3.38 -7.81 -11.21
C HIS A 123 -2.49 -9.01 -10.93
N TRP A 124 -1.59 -8.89 -9.98
CA TRP A 124 -0.59 -9.92 -9.70
C TRP A 124 -0.65 -10.30 -8.22
N GLY A 125 -1.00 -11.55 -7.95
CA GLY A 125 -1.09 -12.03 -6.56
C GLY A 125 0.24 -12.01 -5.82
N ASP A 126 1.34 -12.00 -6.52
CA ASP A 126 2.67 -12.01 -5.92
C ASP A 126 3.29 -10.62 -5.76
N TYR A 127 2.62 -9.55 -6.22
CA TYR A 127 3.01 -8.19 -5.83
C TYR A 127 2.66 -7.96 -4.37
N THR A 128 3.49 -7.23 -3.66
CA THR A 128 3.20 -6.85 -2.29
C THR A 128 2.87 -5.38 -2.23
N ILE A 129 1.93 -5.01 -1.36
CA ILE A 129 1.63 -3.61 -1.13
C ILE A 129 2.61 -3.01 -0.13
N ASP A 130 2.90 -3.74 0.93
CA ASP A 130 3.97 -3.44 1.88
C ASP A 130 4.15 -4.65 2.79
N ASN A 131 5.16 -5.46 2.48
CA ASN A 131 5.42 -6.66 3.28
C ASN A 131 5.71 -6.35 4.74
N MET A 132 6.44 -5.27 5.00
CA MET A 132 6.81 -4.95 6.39
C MET A 132 5.58 -4.64 7.23
N VAL A 133 4.66 -3.86 6.70
CA VAL A 133 3.45 -3.49 7.44
C VAL A 133 2.56 -4.71 7.65
N ALA A 134 2.38 -5.51 6.59
CA ALA A 134 1.57 -6.72 6.67
C ALA A 134 2.17 -7.72 7.67
N GLU A 135 3.49 -7.90 7.63
CA GLU A 135 4.18 -8.78 8.57
C GLU A 135 4.04 -8.29 10.01
N ARG A 136 4.11 -6.98 10.23
CA ARG A 136 3.90 -6.42 11.57
C ARG A 136 2.48 -6.68 12.08
N ALA A 137 1.49 -6.66 11.20
CA ALA A 137 0.11 -6.92 11.58
C ALA A 137 -0.09 -8.34 12.10
N ILE A 138 0.72 -9.29 11.62
CA ILE A 138 0.63 -10.70 12.05
C ILE A 138 1.79 -11.10 12.96
N ARG A 139 2.63 -10.16 13.37
CA ARG A 139 3.84 -10.46 14.15
C ARG A 139 3.56 -11.23 15.44
N PRO A 140 2.49 -10.97 16.19
CA PRO A 140 2.23 -11.77 17.40
C PRO A 140 2.16 -13.26 17.13
N PHE A 141 1.79 -13.64 15.92
CA PHE A 141 1.76 -15.06 15.54
C PHE A 141 3.12 -15.52 15.02
N ALA A 142 3.85 -14.64 14.33
CA ALA A 142 5.15 -14.95 13.76
C ALA A 142 6.25 -15.07 14.81
N VAL A 143 6.15 -14.31 15.89
CA VAL A 143 7.16 -14.33 16.97
C VAL A 143 7.32 -15.73 17.55
N SER A 144 6.26 -16.51 17.58
CA SER A 144 6.32 -17.87 18.11
C SER A 144 7.24 -18.78 17.30
N THR A 145 7.64 -18.39 16.10
CA THR A 145 8.56 -19.18 15.29
C THR A 145 10.01 -19.03 15.73
N GLY A 146 10.29 -18.14 16.65
CA GLY A 146 11.65 -17.93 17.13
C GLY A 146 12.51 -17.10 16.19
N ARG A 147 11.93 -16.46 15.22
CA ARG A 147 12.67 -15.59 14.33
C ARG A 147 13.24 -14.41 15.08
N SER A 148 14.52 -14.26 14.95
CA SER A 148 15.18 -13.11 15.50
C SER A 148 14.85 -11.88 14.69
N GLU A 149 14.71 -10.77 15.36
CA GLU A 149 14.28 -9.55 14.73
C GLU A 149 15.40 -8.55 14.52
N GLU A 150 16.51 -9.06 14.18
CA GLU A 150 17.63 -8.18 13.89
C GLU A 150 17.29 -7.12 12.87
#